data_dbcad8bdd6636c5a233922dfb03d0caf
#
_entry.id   dbcad8bdd6636c5a233922dfb03d0caf
#
_cell.length_a   1.000
_cell.length_b   1.000
_cell.length_c   1.000
_cell.angle_alpha   90.00
_cell.angle_beta   90.00
_cell.angle_gamma   90.00
#
_symmetry.space_group_name_H-M   'P 1'
#
loop_
_entity.id
_entity.type
_entity.pdbx_description
1 polymer ?
#
loop_
_entity_poly.entity_id
_entity_poly.type
_entity_poly.pdbx_seq_one_letter_code
_entity_poly.pdbx_strand_id
1 'polypeptide(L)'
;MPELPEVETTRRGISPHVLGRKVQNVVVRESRLRWAVPEQLGTELSGARITAVNRRAKYLLVQTDGGILMVHLGMSGSLRIMPADTPPLFHDHIDVVLDDGNCLRYHDPRRFGCLLYT
;
A
#
# COMPACT_ATOMS: atom_id res chain seq x y z
N MET A 1 17.67 1.38 1.33
CA MET A 1 16.52 1.30 2.23
C MET A 1 16.02 2.70 2.53
N PRO A 2 14.72 2.97 2.40
CA PRO A 2 14.20 4.28 2.80
C PRO A 2 14.50 4.57 4.26
N GLU A 3 14.95 5.78 4.53
CA GLU A 3 15.22 6.22 5.88
C GLU A 3 13.92 6.54 6.62
N LEU A 4 13.97 6.61 7.95
CA LEU A 4 12.78 6.94 8.75
C LEU A 4 12.11 8.25 8.31
N PRO A 5 12.84 9.34 8.00
CA PRO A 5 12.20 10.56 7.49
C PRO A 5 11.42 10.34 6.21
N GLU A 6 11.89 9.49 5.30
CA GLU A 6 11.19 9.19 4.05
C GLU A 6 9.92 8.39 4.30
N VAL A 7 9.97 7.43 5.21
CA VAL A 7 8.79 6.65 5.61
C VAL A 7 7.73 7.55 6.25
N GLU A 8 8.17 8.46 7.12
CA GLU A 8 7.26 9.40 7.76
C GLU A 8 6.65 10.38 6.76
N THR A 9 7.43 10.85 5.78
CA THR A 9 6.95 11.70 4.70
C THR A 9 5.86 10.99 3.89
N THR A 10 6.08 9.71 3.58
CA THR A 10 5.08 8.90 2.89
C THR A 10 3.80 8.78 3.72
N ARG A 11 3.92 8.47 5.01
CA ARG A 11 2.77 8.38 5.91
C ARG A 11 1.94 9.67 5.89
N ARG A 12 2.61 10.81 6.02
CA ARG A 12 1.94 12.12 6.02
C ARG A 12 1.33 12.44 4.67
N GLY A 13 2.00 12.04 3.59
CA GLY A 13 1.53 12.32 2.24
C GLY A 13 0.30 11.54 1.85
N ILE A 14 0.18 10.29 2.26
CA ILE A 14 -0.96 9.44 1.91
C ILE A 14 -2.13 9.59 2.87
N SER A 15 -1.86 9.89 4.14
CA SER A 15 -2.86 9.85 5.21
C SER A 15 -4.13 10.67 4.92
N PRO A 16 -4.04 11.96 4.53
CA PRO A 16 -5.26 12.73 4.29
C PRO A 16 -6.09 12.24 3.11
N HIS A 17 -5.49 11.47 2.21
CA HIS A 17 -6.18 10.99 1.00
C HIS A 17 -6.87 9.64 1.22
N VAL A 18 -6.42 8.85 2.20
CA VAL A 18 -6.94 7.49 2.40
C VAL A 18 -7.85 7.37 3.62
N LEU A 19 -7.75 8.27 4.59
CA LEU A 19 -8.55 8.20 5.80
C LEU A 19 -10.04 8.23 5.47
N GLY A 20 -10.77 7.25 6.01
CA GLY A 20 -12.21 7.13 5.77
C GLY A 20 -12.58 6.48 4.45
N ARG A 21 -11.60 6.20 3.57
CA ARG A 21 -11.88 5.56 2.29
C ARG A 21 -12.06 4.05 2.48
N LYS A 22 -12.93 3.48 1.65
CA LYS A 22 -13.15 2.04 1.60
C LYS A 22 -12.31 1.45 0.49
N VAL A 23 -11.68 0.31 0.73
CA VAL A 23 -10.95 -0.41 -0.31
C VAL A 23 -11.97 -1.07 -1.23
N GLN A 24 -11.90 -0.74 -2.52
CA GLN A 24 -12.80 -1.28 -3.52
C GLN A 24 -12.28 -2.62 -4.04
N ASN A 25 -11.01 -2.68 -4.38
CA ASN A 25 -10.34 -3.92 -4.78
C ASN A 25 -8.83 -3.73 -4.73
N VAL A 26 -8.09 -4.82 -4.92
CA VAL A 26 -6.63 -4.82 -4.98
C VAL A 26 -6.21 -5.44 -6.30
N VAL A 27 -5.35 -4.73 -7.03
CA VAL A 27 -4.77 -5.22 -8.29
C VAL A 27 -3.33 -5.62 -8.01
N VAL A 28 -3.00 -6.89 -8.17
CA VAL A 28 -1.65 -7.40 -7.98
C VAL A 28 -1.07 -7.76 -9.35
N ARG A 29 -0.08 -7.00 -9.79
CA ARG A 29 0.60 -7.24 -11.06
C ARG A 29 1.83 -8.11 -10.89
N GLU A 30 2.52 -7.96 -9.74
CA GLU A 30 3.69 -8.75 -9.39
C GLU A 30 3.58 -9.16 -7.93
N SER A 31 3.45 -10.46 -7.66
CA SER A 31 3.33 -10.98 -6.30
C SER A 31 4.67 -11.35 -5.67
N ARG A 32 5.75 -11.37 -6.44
CA ARG A 32 7.07 -11.83 -6.00
C ARG A 32 7.87 -10.70 -5.39
N LEU A 33 7.45 -10.23 -4.22
CA LEU A 33 8.21 -9.29 -3.39
C LEU A 33 9.11 -10.08 -2.44
N ARG A 34 9.75 -9.40 -1.50
CA ARG A 34 10.59 -10.07 -0.48
C ARG A 34 9.83 -11.20 0.21
N TRP A 35 8.58 -10.94 0.57
CA TRP A 35 7.62 -11.95 0.99
C TRP A 35 6.52 -11.97 -0.07
N ALA A 36 6.19 -13.14 -0.55
CA ALA A 36 5.15 -13.25 -1.57
C ALA A 36 3.85 -12.59 -1.09
N VAL A 37 3.20 -11.86 -1.98
CA VAL A 37 1.91 -11.24 -1.67
C VAL A 37 0.88 -12.36 -1.45
N PRO A 38 0.19 -12.39 -0.29
CA PRO A 38 -0.82 -13.42 -0.03
C PRO A 38 -1.91 -13.42 -1.09
N GLU A 39 -2.30 -14.60 -1.55
CA GLU A 39 -3.35 -14.73 -2.57
C GLU A 39 -4.68 -14.15 -2.10
N GLN A 40 -4.95 -14.22 -0.80
CA GLN A 40 -6.20 -13.74 -0.22
C GLN A 40 -6.20 -12.23 0.05
N LEU A 41 -5.09 -11.53 -0.23
CA LEU A 41 -5.00 -10.10 0.11
C LEU A 41 -6.16 -9.31 -0.46
N GLY A 42 -6.47 -9.50 -1.75
CA GLY A 42 -7.56 -8.78 -2.40
C GLY A 42 -8.91 -9.08 -1.77
N THR A 43 -9.18 -10.35 -1.47
CA THR A 43 -10.45 -10.75 -0.86
C THR A 43 -10.59 -10.21 0.56
N GLU A 44 -9.54 -10.31 1.36
CA GLU A 44 -9.59 -9.90 2.76
C GLU A 44 -9.64 -8.37 2.91
N LEU A 45 -8.91 -7.66 2.05
CA LEU A 45 -8.80 -6.20 2.14
C LEU A 45 -9.99 -5.48 1.49
N SER A 46 -10.59 -6.07 0.47
CA SER A 46 -11.72 -5.46 -0.23
C SER A 46 -12.91 -5.25 0.71
N GLY A 47 -13.50 -4.07 0.66
CA GLY A 47 -14.60 -3.68 1.54
C GLY A 47 -14.16 -3.08 2.87
N ALA A 48 -12.90 -3.20 3.23
CA ALA A 48 -12.39 -2.65 4.49
C ALA A 48 -12.30 -1.12 4.41
N ARG A 49 -12.62 -0.45 5.51
CA ARG A 49 -12.51 1.01 5.61
C ARG A 49 -11.23 1.38 6.33
N ILE A 50 -10.46 2.28 5.75
CA ILE A 50 -9.19 2.75 6.33
C ILE A 50 -9.50 3.72 7.45
N THR A 51 -9.01 3.43 8.66
CA THR A 51 -9.29 4.19 9.87
C THR A 51 -8.10 5.00 10.36
N ALA A 52 -6.88 4.59 10.02
CA ALA A 52 -5.67 5.30 10.43
C ALA A 52 -4.50 4.90 9.56
N VAL A 53 -3.51 5.77 9.47
CA VAL A 53 -2.21 5.46 8.85
C VAL A 53 -1.14 5.81 9.87
N ASN A 54 -0.47 4.80 10.38
CA ASN A 54 0.55 4.93 11.38
C ASN A 54 1.90 4.44 10.86
N ARG A 55 2.94 4.66 11.64
CA ARG A 55 4.27 4.16 11.36
C ARG A 55 4.80 3.48 12.61
N ARG A 56 5.40 2.32 12.41
CA ARG A 56 6.16 1.65 13.46
C ARG A 56 7.52 1.30 12.89
N ALA A 57 8.57 1.98 13.38
CA ALA A 57 9.91 1.91 12.79
C ALA A 57 9.81 2.21 11.29
N LYS A 58 10.26 1.31 10.42
CA LYS A 58 10.24 1.49 8.96
C LYS A 58 9.03 0.85 8.30
N TYR A 59 8.04 0.42 9.09
CA TYR A 59 6.79 -0.11 8.58
C TYR A 59 5.71 0.96 8.55
N LEU A 60 4.99 1.04 7.44
CA LEU A 60 3.74 1.79 7.37
C LEU A 60 2.61 0.84 7.78
N LEU A 61 1.73 1.31 8.64
CA LEU A 61 0.60 0.53 9.13
C LEU A 61 -0.69 1.21 8.68
N VAL A 62 -1.30 0.69 7.64
CA VAL A 62 -2.60 1.17 7.16
C VAL A 62 -3.66 0.36 7.91
N GLN A 63 -4.25 0.98 8.93
CA GLN A 63 -5.25 0.32 9.77
C GLN A 63 -6.60 0.39 9.09
N THR A 64 -7.33 -0.72 9.13
CA THR A 64 -8.70 -0.81 8.63
C THR A 64 -9.60 -1.38 9.71
N ASP A 65 -10.90 -1.37 9.45
CA ASP A 65 -11.87 -1.97 10.35
C ASP A 65 -11.84 -3.51 10.33
N GLY A 66 -11.10 -4.10 9.41
CA GLY A 66 -10.95 -5.57 9.30
C GLY A 66 -9.56 -6.09 9.64
N GLY A 67 -8.58 -5.21 9.78
CA GLY A 67 -7.20 -5.62 10.05
C GLY A 67 -6.20 -4.53 9.74
N ILE A 68 -4.93 -4.89 9.65
CA ILE A 68 -3.84 -3.94 9.40
C ILE A 68 -3.05 -4.35 8.16
N LEU A 69 -2.94 -3.45 7.20
CA LEU A 69 -2.05 -3.62 6.05
C LEU A 69 -0.68 -3.06 6.44
N MET A 70 0.32 -3.94 6.51
CA MET A 70 1.69 -3.58 6.84
C MET A 70 2.48 -3.44 5.55
N VAL A 71 3.11 -2.29 5.36
CA VAL A 71 3.91 -2.02 4.15
C VAL A 71 5.33 -1.71 4.56
N HIS A 72 6.28 -2.47 4.03
CA HIS A 72 7.71 -2.19 4.16
C HIS A 72 8.24 -1.80 2.79
N LEU A 73 8.83 -0.60 2.70
CA LEU A 73 9.24 -0.07 1.39
C LEU A 73 10.56 -0.66 0.88
N GLY A 74 11.26 -1.42 1.70
CA GLY A 74 12.54 -2.01 1.30
C GLY A 74 13.58 -0.94 1.02
N MET A 75 14.34 -1.12 -0.06
CA MET A 75 15.40 -0.17 -0.44
C MET A 75 14.93 0.85 -1.46
N SER A 76 13.99 0.49 -2.32
CA SER A 76 13.59 1.31 -3.46
C SER A 76 12.08 1.48 -3.58
N GLY A 77 11.32 0.97 -2.61
CA GLY A 77 9.87 1.02 -2.68
C GLY A 77 9.31 2.40 -2.40
N SER A 78 8.19 2.70 -3.02
CA SER A 78 7.40 3.89 -2.74
C SER A 78 5.92 3.55 -2.77
N LEU A 79 5.15 4.33 -2.03
CA LEU A 79 3.71 4.20 -1.95
C LEU A 79 3.11 5.57 -2.20
N ARG A 80 2.30 5.71 -3.24
CA ARG A 80 1.78 7.01 -3.68
C ARG A 80 0.31 6.92 -4.00
N ILE A 81 -0.36 8.08 -3.88
CA ILE A 81 -1.75 8.25 -4.29
C ILE A 81 -1.79 8.78 -5.71
N MET A 82 -2.65 8.20 -6.53
CA MET A 82 -2.92 8.68 -7.88
C MET A 82 -4.27 8.13 -8.36
N PRO A 83 -4.83 8.69 -9.44
CA PRO A 83 -6.04 8.10 -10.03
C PRO A 83 -5.80 6.65 -10.41
N ALA A 84 -6.79 5.79 -10.12
CA ALA A 84 -6.66 4.36 -10.33
C ALA A 84 -6.50 3.99 -11.81
N ASP A 85 -6.98 4.85 -12.72
CA ASP A 85 -6.86 4.65 -14.17
C ASP A 85 -5.53 5.14 -14.75
N THR A 86 -4.63 5.68 -13.92
CA THR A 86 -3.29 6.05 -14.36
C THR A 86 -2.56 4.82 -14.90
N PRO A 87 -2.03 4.85 -16.14
CA PRO A 87 -1.32 3.71 -16.68
C PRO A 87 -0.15 3.31 -15.78
N PRO A 88 -0.02 2.01 -15.42
CA PRO A 88 1.06 1.59 -14.54
C PRO A 88 2.41 1.60 -15.27
N LEU A 89 3.46 1.94 -14.52
CA LEU A 89 4.83 1.79 -14.96
C LEU A 89 5.30 0.36 -14.70
N PHE A 90 6.46 -0.01 -15.24
CA PHE A 90 6.95 -1.38 -15.20
C PHE A 90 7.06 -1.96 -13.78
N HIS A 91 7.46 -1.14 -12.80
CA HIS A 91 7.64 -1.60 -11.43
C HIS A 91 6.47 -1.24 -10.50
N ASP A 92 5.32 -0.89 -11.05
CA ASP A 92 4.10 -0.65 -10.28
C ASP A 92 3.42 -1.99 -10.02
N HIS A 93 3.70 -2.58 -8.88
CA HIS A 93 3.37 -3.97 -8.61
C HIS A 93 1.97 -4.18 -8.06
N ILE A 94 1.49 -3.26 -7.22
CA ILE A 94 0.22 -3.43 -6.52
C ILE A 94 -0.52 -2.10 -6.47
N ASP A 95 -1.81 -2.13 -6.76
CA ASP A 95 -2.72 -1.01 -6.51
C ASP A 95 -3.76 -1.43 -5.48
N VAL A 96 -3.89 -0.65 -4.42
CA VAL A 96 -5.04 -0.72 -3.51
C VAL A 96 -6.03 0.35 -3.98
N VAL A 97 -7.09 -0.08 -4.65
CA VAL A 97 -8.06 0.82 -5.28
C VAL A 97 -9.07 1.25 -4.23
N LEU A 98 -9.28 2.57 -4.12
CA LEU A 98 -10.17 3.17 -3.14
C LEU A 98 -11.51 3.55 -3.78
N ASP A 99 -12.50 3.81 -2.93
CA ASP A 99 -13.87 4.10 -3.37
C ASP A 99 -14.06 5.49 -3.99
N ASP A 100 -13.02 6.33 -3.97
CA ASP A 100 -13.05 7.68 -4.57
C ASP A 100 -12.43 7.74 -5.96
N GLY A 101 -12.07 6.59 -6.54
CA GLY A 101 -11.44 6.53 -7.85
C GLY A 101 -9.93 6.64 -7.84
N ASN A 102 -9.32 6.85 -6.69
CA ASN A 102 -7.87 6.87 -6.53
C ASN A 102 -7.36 5.50 -6.10
N CYS A 103 -6.05 5.32 -6.13
CA CYS A 103 -5.41 4.13 -5.59
C CYS A 103 -4.16 4.48 -4.80
N LEU A 104 -3.81 3.60 -3.88
CA LEU A 104 -2.47 3.53 -3.31
C LEU A 104 -1.66 2.61 -4.23
N ARG A 105 -0.63 3.16 -4.85
CA ARG A 105 0.20 2.41 -5.81
C ARG A 105 1.56 2.13 -5.23
N TYR A 106 1.89 0.84 -5.13
CA TYR A 106 3.17 0.36 -4.62
C TYR A 106 4.13 0.12 -5.77
N HIS A 107 5.24 0.84 -5.78
CA HIS A 107 6.29 0.79 -6.80
C HIS A 107 7.59 0.34 -6.15
N ASP A 108 8.26 -0.69 -6.71
CA ASP A 108 9.47 -1.22 -6.09
C ASP A 108 10.34 -1.96 -7.12
N PRO A 109 11.29 -1.26 -7.77
CA PRO A 109 12.13 -1.89 -8.79
C PRO A 109 12.92 -3.10 -8.28
N ARG A 110 13.34 -3.09 -7.02
CA ARG A 110 14.19 -4.15 -6.46
C ARG A 110 13.40 -5.25 -5.78
N ARG A 111 12.10 -5.04 -5.52
CA ARG A 111 11.21 -6.00 -4.88
C ARG A 111 11.69 -6.46 -3.50
N PHE A 112 12.37 -5.58 -2.76
CA PHE A 112 12.87 -5.86 -1.42
C PHE A 112 11.87 -5.46 -0.32
N GLY A 113 10.81 -4.78 -0.68
CA GLY A 113 9.73 -4.48 0.25
C GLY A 113 8.71 -5.60 0.35
N CYS A 114 7.66 -5.37 1.12
CA CYS A 114 6.58 -6.34 1.25
C CYS A 114 5.27 -5.67 1.69
N LEU A 115 4.16 -6.36 1.43
CA LEU A 115 2.83 -6.01 1.91
C LEU A 115 2.24 -7.23 2.59
N LEU A 116 1.79 -7.07 3.84
CA LEU A 116 1.17 -8.13 4.63
C LEU A 116 -0.10 -7.59 5.25
N TYR A 117 -1.12 -8.44 5.37
CA TYR A 117 -2.39 -8.07 5.98
C TYR A 117 -2.75 -9.07 7.09
N THR A 118 -3.04 -8.55 8.28
CA THR A 118 -3.37 -9.40 9.43
C THR A 118 -4.65 -8.93 10.13
#